data_6bf36a80364e712ccda1968fb42f1694
#
_entry.id   6bf36a80364e712ccda1968fb42f1694
#
_cell.length_a   1.000
_cell.length_b   1.000
_cell.length_c   1.000
_cell.angle_alpha   90.00
_cell.angle_beta   90.00
_cell.angle_gamma   90.00
#
_symmetry.space_group_name_H-M   'P 1'
#
loop_
_entity.id
_entity.type
_entity.pdbx_description
1 polymer ?
#
loop_
_entity_poly.entity_id
_entity_poly.type
_entity_poly.pdbx_seq_one_letter_code
_entity_poly.pdbx_strand_id
1 'polypeptide(L)'
;MKFGSYRRPSALLSTLLAFATLVTVCSTDECFAASARRKVVIDQDAFGPAGSNLQAILMLLQSPDVEVLGITIPSGDGWRDEEVSHTLRLLEIAQRTEVPVHPGAVLPLLNTQSRTKVWERLYGKLFYKGAWTEVWPAEGAVRRTPYHADPYLVPPSPAGEPRIKPAHESAASFLSRKVREFPGQVTIVAAGPLTNLAMASRLDPEFASLARELVFMGGSFNPVAADNGFAAEYANAPRREFNMRWDPEAASIVLHEPWKKITEVPIDPTTRTFFKPEFIQEVARGQAPFAAYLGRFGQSFPMWDELAVAVWLDPSIVTRSTALLVDVDTSFTAGYGDTLSWSIGEGPGLGERPVTVVFDVDVPKFERMSLDLLKAPTPAH
;
A
#
# COMPACT_ATOMS: atom_id res chain seq x y z
N MET A 1 89.76 -15.39 -43.93
CA MET A 1 90.02 -15.35 -45.40
C MET A 1 88.97 -14.42 -46.02
N LYS A 2 89.46 -13.30 -46.48
CA LYS A 2 89.19 -12.60 -47.76
C LYS A 2 87.75 -12.22 -48.03
N PHE A 3 87.52 -10.90 -47.94
CA PHE A 3 87.36 -9.90 -49.02
C PHE A 3 86.06 -10.03 -49.80
N GLY A 4 85.31 -9.02 -50.12
CA GLY A 4 85.54 -7.58 -50.45
C GLY A 4 84.17 -6.92 -50.62
N SER A 5 84.05 -5.77 -50.25
CA SER A 5 83.89 -4.42 -50.84
C SER A 5 83.14 -4.38 -52.18
N TYR A 6 82.15 -3.48 -52.29
CA TYR A 6 82.17 -2.24 -53.09
C TYR A 6 80.77 -1.57 -53.16
N ARG A 7 80.76 -0.36 -52.67
CA ARG A 7 80.26 0.94 -53.22
C ARG A 7 78.84 1.15 -53.75
N ARG A 8 78.33 2.16 -53.15
CA ARG A 8 77.33 3.24 -53.43
C ARG A 8 77.13 3.62 -54.93
N PRO A 9 76.13 4.52 -55.34
CA PRO A 9 75.40 5.54 -54.59
C PRO A 9 73.91 5.78 -55.01
N SER A 10 73.24 6.53 -54.15
CA SER A 10 72.29 7.68 -54.39
C SER A 10 71.03 7.48 -55.23
N ALA A 11 69.91 7.75 -54.61
CA ALA A 11 68.95 8.80 -55.03
C ALA A 11 67.90 9.03 -53.90
N LEU A 12 67.88 10.30 -53.52
CA LEU A 12 66.79 10.87 -52.68
C LEU A 12 65.45 10.78 -53.41
N LEU A 13 64.42 10.28 -52.73
CA LEU A 13 63.08 10.71 -53.07
C LEU A 13 62.26 10.86 -51.73
N SER A 14 62.04 12.10 -51.38
CA SER A 14 61.24 12.51 -50.22
C SER A 14 59.76 12.27 -50.51
N THR A 15 59.14 11.39 -49.77
CA THR A 15 57.69 11.26 -49.77
C THR A 15 57.20 11.65 -48.41
N LEU A 16 56.54 12.80 -48.30
CA LEU A 16 55.77 13.27 -47.14
C LEU A 16 54.56 12.34 -46.97
N LEU A 17 54.54 11.57 -45.90
CA LEU A 17 53.31 10.88 -45.43
C LEU A 17 52.63 11.82 -44.43
N ALA A 18 51.54 12.43 -44.88
CA ALA A 18 50.60 13.16 -43.99
C ALA A 18 49.84 12.15 -43.14
N PHE A 19 50.13 12.08 -41.83
CA PHE A 19 49.32 11.36 -40.85
C PHE A 19 48.07 12.19 -40.57
N ALA A 20 46.95 11.82 -41.17
CA ALA A 20 45.62 12.29 -40.75
C ALA A 20 45.24 11.57 -39.47
N THR A 21 45.38 12.22 -38.33
CA THR A 21 44.83 11.78 -37.05
C THR A 21 43.31 11.91 -37.10
N LEU A 22 42.63 10.78 -37.31
CA LEU A 22 41.19 10.69 -37.16
C LEU A 22 40.88 10.73 -35.64
N VAL A 23 40.50 11.91 -35.15
CA VAL A 23 39.92 12.05 -33.80
C VAL A 23 38.51 11.49 -33.84
N THR A 24 38.38 10.25 -33.44
CA THR A 24 37.06 9.65 -33.16
C THR A 24 36.54 10.29 -31.88
N VAL A 25 35.67 11.30 -32.04
CA VAL A 25 34.85 11.77 -30.92
C VAL A 25 33.90 10.66 -30.53
N CYS A 26 34.27 9.88 -29.53
CA CYS A 26 33.33 9.04 -28.81
C CYS A 26 32.39 10.01 -28.07
N SER A 27 31.23 10.28 -28.65
CA SER A 27 30.09 10.77 -27.89
C SER A 27 29.73 9.70 -26.84
N THR A 28 30.15 9.94 -25.62
CA THR A 28 29.57 9.22 -24.46
C THR A 28 28.12 9.67 -24.31
N ASP A 29 27.23 9.07 -25.07
CA ASP A 29 25.85 8.99 -24.66
C ASP A 29 25.88 8.23 -23.33
N GLU A 30 25.91 8.96 -22.21
CA GLU A 30 25.52 8.44 -20.92
C GLU A 30 24.06 8.02 -21.07
N CYS A 31 23.89 6.77 -21.45
CA CYS A 31 22.63 6.07 -21.33
C CYS A 31 22.34 6.04 -19.81
N PHE A 32 21.64 7.07 -19.30
CA PHE A 32 21.01 6.99 -18.00
C PHE A 32 20.08 5.78 -18.10
N ALA A 33 20.56 4.63 -17.64
CA ALA A 33 19.70 3.49 -17.42
C ALA A 33 18.60 3.98 -16.48
N ALA A 34 17.39 4.13 -17.01
CA ALA A 34 16.25 4.49 -16.19
C ALA A 34 16.20 3.49 -15.03
N SER A 35 16.30 3.98 -13.81
CA SER A 35 16.23 3.14 -12.61
C SER A 35 14.99 2.28 -12.72
N ALA A 36 15.16 0.96 -12.58
CA ALA A 36 14.01 0.04 -12.66
C ALA A 36 12.97 0.45 -11.62
N ARG A 37 11.72 0.64 -12.06
CA ARG A 37 10.63 1.04 -11.18
C ARG A 37 10.45 0.03 -10.03
N ARG A 38 10.13 0.54 -8.84
CA ARG A 38 9.86 -0.28 -7.66
C ARG A 38 8.56 -1.05 -7.85
N LYS A 39 8.63 -2.37 -7.72
CA LYS A 39 7.47 -3.25 -7.90
C LYS A 39 6.63 -3.31 -6.63
N VAL A 40 5.31 -3.10 -6.78
CA VAL A 40 4.36 -3.17 -5.66
C VAL A 40 3.13 -3.98 -6.02
N VAL A 41 2.65 -4.77 -5.06
CA VAL A 41 1.27 -5.27 -5.03
C VAL A 41 0.56 -4.54 -3.90
N ILE A 42 -0.65 -4.07 -4.19
CA ILE A 42 -1.51 -3.37 -3.23
C ILE A 42 -2.54 -4.38 -2.72
N ASP A 43 -2.65 -4.53 -1.39
CA ASP A 43 -3.73 -5.29 -0.74
C ASP A 43 -4.59 -4.31 0.06
N GLN A 44 -5.86 -4.13 -0.33
CA GLN A 44 -6.67 -3.00 0.11
C GLN A 44 -8.15 -3.37 0.17
N ASP A 45 -8.83 -3.07 1.29
CA ASP A 45 -10.28 -3.08 1.39
C ASP A 45 -10.87 -1.77 0.82
N ALA A 46 -10.89 -1.71 -0.50
CA ALA A 46 -10.99 -0.50 -1.30
C ALA A 46 -12.42 0.06 -1.38
N PHE A 47 -13.00 0.44 -0.24
CA PHE A 47 -14.35 1.00 -0.21
C PHE A 47 -14.43 2.39 -0.87
N GLY A 48 -15.50 2.64 -1.62
CA GLY A 48 -15.69 3.83 -2.43
C GLY A 48 -17.12 4.42 -2.37
N PRO A 49 -17.37 5.46 -3.19
CA PRO A 49 -16.41 6.15 -4.05
C PRO A 49 -15.49 7.11 -3.29
N ALA A 50 -14.25 7.27 -3.78
CA ALA A 50 -13.26 8.24 -3.34
C ALA A 50 -12.96 8.22 -1.82
N GLY A 51 -13.01 7.07 -1.17
CA GLY A 51 -12.55 6.87 0.21
C GLY A 51 -11.03 6.95 0.33
N SER A 52 -10.50 6.98 1.57
CA SER A 52 -9.07 6.91 1.90
C SER A 52 -8.40 5.76 1.15
N ASN A 53 -8.98 4.58 1.24
CA ASN A 53 -8.56 3.36 0.58
C ASN A 53 -8.25 3.57 -0.92
N LEU A 54 -9.18 4.20 -1.67
CA LEU A 54 -9.03 4.43 -3.11
C LEU A 54 -8.00 5.50 -3.43
N GLN A 55 -7.79 6.47 -2.56
CA GLN A 55 -6.81 7.53 -2.76
C GLN A 55 -5.38 7.01 -2.54
N ALA A 56 -5.17 6.10 -1.60
CA ALA A 56 -3.91 5.39 -1.43
C ALA A 56 -3.49 4.63 -2.70
N ILE A 57 -4.46 3.96 -3.35
CA ILE A 57 -4.24 3.32 -4.66
C ILE A 57 -3.82 4.36 -5.70
N LEU A 58 -4.52 5.51 -5.79
CA LEU A 58 -4.19 6.56 -6.74
C LEU A 58 -2.77 7.12 -6.54
N MET A 59 -2.31 7.30 -5.30
CA MET A 59 -0.94 7.76 -5.03
C MET A 59 0.11 6.81 -5.60
N LEU A 60 -0.09 5.50 -5.48
CA LEU A 60 0.82 4.50 -6.05
C LEU A 60 0.77 4.49 -7.58
N LEU A 61 -0.42 4.61 -8.17
CA LEU A 61 -0.61 4.68 -9.62
C LEU A 61 0.00 5.96 -10.24
N GLN A 62 0.05 7.05 -9.49
CA GLN A 62 0.60 8.34 -9.92
C GLN A 62 2.12 8.45 -9.71
N SER A 63 2.72 7.55 -8.94
CA SER A 63 4.16 7.59 -8.66
C SER A 63 4.96 7.10 -9.87
N PRO A 64 5.80 7.94 -10.50
CA PRO A 64 6.52 7.56 -11.73
C PRO A 64 7.55 6.44 -11.52
N ASP A 65 8.08 6.32 -10.30
CA ASP A 65 9.09 5.33 -9.92
C ASP A 65 8.49 3.99 -9.47
N VAL A 66 7.16 3.83 -9.61
CA VAL A 66 6.43 2.66 -9.13
C VAL A 66 5.82 1.89 -10.29
N GLU A 67 5.93 0.57 -10.22
CA GLU A 67 5.23 -0.38 -11.08
C GLU A 67 4.23 -1.14 -10.23
N VAL A 68 2.93 -0.83 -10.40
CA VAL A 68 1.85 -1.55 -9.71
C VAL A 68 1.58 -2.84 -10.47
N LEU A 69 1.93 -3.98 -9.88
CA LEU A 69 1.78 -5.31 -10.49
C LEU A 69 0.34 -5.82 -10.45
N GLY A 70 -0.47 -5.29 -9.53
CA GLY A 70 -1.87 -5.61 -9.36
C GLY A 70 -2.39 -5.21 -7.99
N ILE A 71 -3.70 -5.32 -7.83
CA ILE A 71 -4.43 -4.96 -6.61
C ILE A 71 -5.20 -6.18 -6.13
N THR A 72 -5.10 -6.52 -4.86
CA THR A 72 -5.82 -7.61 -4.20
C THR A 72 -6.82 -7.03 -3.21
N ILE A 73 -8.05 -7.54 -3.20
CA ILE A 73 -9.16 -6.96 -2.45
C ILE A 73 -9.74 -8.00 -1.47
N PRO A 74 -9.52 -7.89 -0.15
CA PRO A 74 -10.30 -8.60 0.86
C PRO A 74 -11.60 -7.83 1.17
N SER A 75 -12.55 -8.40 1.88
CA SER A 75 -13.55 -7.61 2.61
C SER A 75 -12.94 -6.95 3.83
N GLY A 76 -13.43 -5.77 4.16
CA GLY A 76 -13.04 -5.01 5.34
C GLY A 76 -14.03 -3.87 5.57
N ASP A 77 -13.74 -2.70 5.08
CA ASP A 77 -14.60 -1.51 5.12
C ASP A 77 -15.94 -1.76 4.44
N GLY A 78 -15.95 -2.54 3.37
CA GLY A 78 -17.12 -3.05 2.67
C GLY A 78 -17.02 -4.54 2.39
N TRP A 79 -17.95 -5.06 1.59
CA TRP A 79 -17.87 -6.41 1.08
C TRP A 79 -16.94 -6.46 -0.15
N ARG A 80 -16.14 -7.53 -0.24
CA ARG A 80 -15.13 -7.73 -1.31
C ARG A 80 -15.64 -7.40 -2.73
N ASP A 81 -16.82 -7.89 -3.12
CA ASP A 81 -17.30 -7.72 -4.49
C ASP A 81 -17.71 -6.27 -4.78
N GLU A 82 -18.22 -5.57 -3.78
CA GLU A 82 -18.49 -4.13 -3.86
C GLU A 82 -17.17 -3.34 -3.99
N GLU A 83 -16.17 -3.64 -3.17
CA GLU A 83 -14.85 -3.01 -3.21
C GLU A 83 -14.08 -3.29 -4.50
N VAL A 84 -14.20 -4.51 -5.04
CA VAL A 84 -13.71 -4.86 -6.37
C VAL A 84 -14.36 -3.97 -7.43
N SER A 85 -15.68 -3.78 -7.37
CA SER A 85 -16.40 -2.91 -8.31
C SER A 85 -15.93 -1.46 -8.23
N HIS A 86 -15.74 -0.92 -7.01
CA HIS A 86 -15.22 0.43 -6.81
C HIS A 86 -13.78 0.59 -7.36
N THR A 87 -12.93 -0.40 -7.12
CA THR A 87 -11.54 -0.40 -7.61
C THR A 87 -11.48 -0.46 -9.12
N LEU A 88 -12.24 -1.35 -9.76
CA LEU A 88 -12.31 -1.42 -11.23
C LEU A 88 -12.80 -0.10 -11.84
N ARG A 89 -13.82 0.50 -11.22
CA ARG A 89 -14.32 1.80 -11.66
C ARG A 89 -13.28 2.91 -11.50
N LEU A 90 -12.53 2.91 -10.38
CA LEU A 90 -11.42 3.83 -10.16
C LEU A 90 -10.36 3.71 -11.26
N LEU A 91 -9.97 2.48 -11.62
CA LEU A 91 -8.96 2.23 -12.67
C LEU A 91 -9.41 2.74 -14.05
N GLU A 92 -10.70 2.61 -14.38
CA GLU A 92 -11.25 3.22 -15.60
C GLU A 92 -11.15 4.75 -15.57
N ILE A 93 -11.52 5.36 -14.44
CA ILE A 93 -11.47 6.82 -14.27
C ILE A 93 -10.03 7.31 -14.31
N ALA A 94 -9.11 6.58 -13.71
CA ALA A 94 -7.68 6.90 -13.68
C ALA A 94 -6.95 6.55 -15.00
N GLN A 95 -7.64 5.92 -15.97
CA GLN A 95 -7.05 5.44 -17.21
C GLN A 95 -5.91 4.43 -17.00
N ARG A 96 -6.08 3.53 -16.01
CA ARG A 96 -5.10 2.51 -15.59
C ARG A 96 -5.68 1.09 -15.66
N THR A 97 -6.43 0.82 -16.75
CA THR A 97 -7.16 -0.44 -16.94
C THR A 97 -6.27 -1.67 -17.17
N GLU A 98 -4.97 -1.47 -17.36
CA GLU A 98 -3.97 -2.53 -17.47
C GLU A 98 -3.63 -3.18 -16.11
N VAL A 99 -3.92 -2.51 -14.99
CA VAL A 99 -3.63 -3.03 -13.65
C VAL A 99 -4.71 -4.04 -13.26
N PRO A 100 -4.36 -5.32 -13.05
CA PRO A 100 -5.34 -6.34 -12.71
C PRO A 100 -5.83 -6.19 -11.26
N VAL A 101 -7.11 -6.48 -11.05
CA VAL A 101 -7.74 -6.54 -9.72
C VAL A 101 -8.11 -7.98 -9.40
N HIS A 102 -7.61 -8.51 -8.30
CA HIS A 102 -7.78 -9.89 -7.87
C HIS A 102 -8.69 -9.96 -6.65
N PRO A 103 -9.90 -10.54 -6.77
CA PRO A 103 -10.78 -10.76 -5.63
C PRO A 103 -10.12 -11.70 -4.60
N GLY A 104 -10.19 -11.31 -3.34
CA GLY A 104 -9.62 -12.03 -2.21
C GLY A 104 -10.66 -12.64 -1.28
N ALA A 105 -10.35 -12.59 0.02
CA ALA A 105 -11.19 -13.15 1.08
C ALA A 105 -12.52 -12.39 1.21
N VAL A 106 -13.61 -13.13 1.30
CA VAL A 106 -14.95 -12.59 1.59
C VAL A 106 -15.16 -12.42 3.09
N LEU A 107 -14.58 -13.31 3.88
CA LEU A 107 -14.73 -13.36 5.33
C LEU A 107 -13.35 -13.42 6.00
N PRO A 108 -13.23 -12.94 7.25
CA PRO A 108 -12.07 -13.20 8.10
C PRO A 108 -11.83 -14.70 8.29
N LEU A 109 -10.62 -15.08 8.71
CA LEU A 109 -10.28 -16.50 8.94
C LEU A 109 -11.15 -17.16 10.01
N LEU A 110 -11.47 -16.44 11.08
CA LEU A 110 -12.25 -16.97 12.20
C LEU A 110 -13.38 -16.04 12.65
N ASN A 111 -13.17 -14.73 12.61
CA ASN A 111 -14.16 -13.76 13.06
C ASN A 111 -15.40 -13.78 12.13
N THR A 112 -16.57 -13.45 12.70
CA THR A 112 -17.83 -13.36 11.96
C THR A 112 -18.68 -12.24 12.55
N GLN A 113 -19.69 -11.78 11.82
CA GLN A 113 -20.67 -10.82 12.35
C GLN A 113 -21.36 -11.34 13.61
N SER A 114 -21.75 -12.61 13.62
CA SER A 114 -22.38 -13.23 14.80
C SER A 114 -21.44 -13.28 16.00
N ARG A 115 -20.17 -13.62 15.78
CA ARG A 115 -19.13 -13.63 16.81
C ARG A 115 -18.89 -12.22 17.35
N THR A 116 -18.83 -11.21 16.47
CA THR A 116 -18.73 -9.79 16.83
C THR A 116 -19.94 -9.32 17.65
N LYS A 117 -21.17 -9.70 17.30
CA LYS A 117 -22.37 -9.41 18.09
C LYS A 117 -22.34 -10.06 19.49
N VAL A 118 -21.78 -11.26 19.63
CA VAL A 118 -21.55 -11.89 20.96
C VAL A 118 -20.54 -11.07 21.76
N TRP A 119 -19.42 -10.69 21.14
CA TRP A 119 -18.38 -9.88 21.77
C TRP A 119 -18.96 -8.54 22.27
N GLU A 120 -19.74 -7.85 21.44
CA GLU A 120 -20.36 -6.58 21.83
C GLU A 120 -21.31 -6.70 23.02
N ARG A 121 -22.00 -7.82 23.18
CA ARG A 121 -22.88 -8.08 24.35
C ARG A 121 -22.09 -8.29 25.64
N LEU A 122 -20.87 -8.84 25.53
CA LEU A 122 -20.02 -9.14 26.69
C LEU A 122 -19.17 -7.95 27.12
N TYR A 123 -18.65 -7.20 26.16
CA TYR A 123 -17.57 -6.26 26.40
C TYR A 123 -17.85 -4.81 25.96
N GLY A 124 -18.98 -4.57 25.30
CA GLY A 124 -19.38 -3.23 24.87
C GLY A 124 -19.42 -3.05 23.35
N LYS A 125 -20.08 -1.97 22.93
CA LYS A 125 -20.27 -1.68 21.50
C LYS A 125 -19.02 -1.25 20.81
N LEU A 126 -18.81 -1.76 19.60
CA LEU A 126 -17.81 -1.25 18.68
C LEU A 126 -18.35 -0.04 17.93
N PHE A 127 -17.52 0.97 17.77
CA PHE A 127 -17.86 2.16 17.02
C PHE A 127 -17.95 1.86 15.51
N TYR A 128 -17.01 1.08 15.01
CA TYR A 128 -16.90 0.71 13.60
C TYR A 128 -16.71 -0.80 13.42
N LYS A 129 -17.34 -1.37 12.41
CA LYS A 129 -17.34 -2.82 12.12
C LYS A 129 -17.22 -3.11 10.62
N GLY A 130 -16.74 -2.16 9.82
CA GLY A 130 -16.61 -2.33 8.37
C GLY A 130 -17.93 -2.76 7.73
N ALA A 131 -17.89 -3.78 6.86
CA ALA A 131 -19.07 -4.32 6.17
C ALA A 131 -20.20 -4.78 7.11
N TRP A 132 -19.94 -4.97 8.40
CA TRP A 132 -20.96 -5.36 9.38
C TRP A 132 -21.57 -4.18 10.14
N THR A 133 -21.24 -2.94 9.78
CA THR A 133 -21.78 -1.73 10.42
C THR A 133 -23.18 -1.45 9.92
N GLU A 134 -24.19 -1.80 10.73
CA GLU A 134 -25.60 -1.71 10.36
C GLU A 134 -26.12 -0.26 10.41
N VAL A 135 -25.55 0.57 11.30
CA VAL A 135 -25.89 1.98 11.46
C VAL A 135 -24.61 2.78 11.52
N TRP A 136 -24.44 3.68 10.57
CA TRP A 136 -23.26 4.54 10.51
C TRP A 136 -23.36 5.66 11.54
N PRO A 137 -22.26 6.03 12.21
CA PRO A 137 -22.22 7.20 13.06
C PRO A 137 -22.63 8.46 12.29
N ALA A 138 -23.39 9.35 12.93
CA ALA A 138 -23.88 10.59 12.30
C ALA A 138 -22.72 11.55 11.94
N GLU A 139 -21.67 11.57 12.77
CA GLU A 139 -20.45 12.34 12.52
C GLU A 139 -19.40 11.44 11.86
N GLY A 140 -18.76 11.97 10.82
CA GLY A 140 -17.71 11.28 10.07
C GLY A 140 -18.22 10.12 9.21
N ALA A 141 -19.54 9.96 9.08
CA ALA A 141 -20.11 8.99 8.15
C ALA A 141 -19.78 9.43 6.72
N VAL A 142 -18.87 8.70 6.09
CA VAL A 142 -18.66 8.76 4.65
C VAL A 142 -19.99 8.48 3.96
N ARG A 143 -20.27 9.08 2.81
CA ARG A 143 -21.45 8.72 1.99
C ARG A 143 -21.26 7.28 1.51
N ARG A 144 -21.76 6.35 2.29
CA ARG A 144 -21.67 4.92 2.03
C ARG A 144 -22.94 4.42 1.37
N THR A 145 -22.80 3.33 0.63
CA THR A 145 -23.96 2.52 0.24
C THR A 145 -24.71 2.05 1.50
N PRO A 146 -26.04 1.87 1.43
CA PRO A 146 -26.79 1.31 2.56
C PRO A 146 -26.23 -0.04 2.98
N TYR A 147 -26.27 -0.31 4.29
CA TYR A 147 -25.90 -1.63 4.80
C TYR A 147 -26.69 -2.75 4.10
N HIS A 148 -26.01 -3.83 3.78
CA HIS A 148 -26.60 -5.06 3.32
C HIS A 148 -25.84 -6.27 3.92
N ALA A 149 -26.61 -7.35 4.22
CA ALA A 149 -26.04 -8.55 4.84
C ALA A 149 -25.48 -9.54 3.82
N ASP A 150 -25.82 -9.39 2.54
CA ASP A 150 -25.37 -10.30 1.48
C ASP A 150 -23.95 -9.90 1.02
N PRO A 151 -22.93 -10.74 1.26
CA PRO A 151 -21.55 -10.41 0.91
C PRO A 151 -21.26 -10.41 -0.60
N TYR A 152 -22.21 -10.88 -1.42
CA TYR A 152 -22.09 -10.95 -2.87
C TYR A 152 -22.95 -9.91 -3.60
N LEU A 153 -23.74 -9.13 -2.87
CA LEU A 153 -24.47 -8.01 -3.45
C LEU A 153 -23.49 -6.89 -3.80
N VAL A 154 -23.59 -6.39 -5.01
CA VAL A 154 -22.88 -5.17 -5.45
C VAL A 154 -23.92 -4.09 -5.67
N PRO A 155 -24.05 -3.13 -4.74
CA PRO A 155 -24.98 -2.02 -4.90
C PRO A 155 -24.56 -1.11 -6.05
N PRO A 156 -25.49 -0.44 -6.75
CA PRO A 156 -25.15 0.52 -7.81
C PRO A 156 -24.23 1.63 -7.28
N SER A 157 -23.07 1.81 -7.94
CA SER A 157 -22.11 2.84 -7.54
C SER A 157 -22.53 4.23 -8.01
N PRO A 158 -22.50 5.27 -7.15
CA PRO A 158 -22.74 6.65 -7.57
C PRO A 158 -21.73 7.15 -8.62
N ALA A 159 -20.57 6.52 -8.71
CA ALA A 159 -19.52 6.81 -9.71
C ALA A 159 -19.72 6.06 -11.04
N GLY A 160 -20.77 5.24 -11.14
CA GLY A 160 -21.09 4.37 -12.27
C GLY A 160 -20.43 3.01 -12.16
N GLU A 161 -20.99 2.05 -12.92
CA GLU A 161 -20.54 0.66 -12.94
C GLU A 161 -19.28 0.50 -13.78
N PRO A 162 -18.34 -0.38 -13.40
CA PRO A 162 -17.17 -0.68 -14.20
C PRO A 162 -17.53 -1.55 -15.42
N ARG A 163 -16.82 -1.34 -16.52
CA ARG A 163 -16.91 -2.17 -17.74
C ARG A 163 -15.84 -3.26 -17.77
N ILE A 164 -14.64 -2.96 -17.21
CA ILE A 164 -13.57 -3.94 -17.05
C ILE A 164 -13.97 -4.96 -15.97
N LYS A 165 -13.35 -6.13 -16.02
CA LYS A 165 -13.67 -7.25 -15.14
C LYS A 165 -12.50 -7.59 -14.25
N PRO A 166 -12.74 -8.15 -13.04
CA PRO A 166 -11.67 -8.63 -12.19
C PRO A 166 -10.98 -9.85 -12.81
N ALA A 167 -9.76 -10.10 -12.37
CA ALA A 167 -9.04 -11.32 -12.72
C ALA A 167 -9.74 -12.56 -12.13
N HIS A 168 -9.60 -13.71 -12.81
CA HIS A 168 -10.12 -14.98 -12.31
C HIS A 168 -9.25 -15.61 -11.22
N GLU A 169 -7.96 -15.24 -11.18
CA GLU A 169 -7.02 -15.71 -10.19
C GLU A 169 -7.31 -15.07 -8.82
N SER A 170 -7.31 -15.88 -7.75
CA SER A 170 -7.54 -15.38 -6.39
C SER A 170 -6.37 -14.50 -5.90
N ALA A 171 -6.67 -13.58 -4.97
CA ALA A 171 -5.66 -12.72 -4.35
C ALA A 171 -4.47 -13.51 -3.79
N ALA A 172 -4.71 -14.55 -3.00
CA ALA A 172 -3.65 -15.34 -2.39
C ALA A 172 -2.73 -16.04 -3.41
N SER A 173 -3.32 -16.58 -4.49
CA SER A 173 -2.54 -17.19 -5.58
C SER A 173 -1.72 -16.15 -6.34
N PHE A 174 -2.31 -15.00 -6.64
CA PHE A 174 -1.64 -13.90 -7.30
C PHE A 174 -0.45 -13.36 -6.48
N LEU A 175 -0.64 -13.11 -5.18
CA LEU A 175 0.39 -12.66 -4.26
C LEU A 175 1.58 -13.63 -4.27
N SER A 176 1.33 -14.93 -4.04
CA SER A 176 2.38 -15.95 -4.05
C SER A 176 3.11 -16.02 -5.41
N ARG A 177 2.35 -16.02 -6.51
CA ARG A 177 2.93 -16.04 -7.86
C ARG A 177 3.83 -14.82 -8.13
N LYS A 178 3.42 -13.61 -7.72
CA LYS A 178 4.19 -12.39 -7.99
C LYS A 178 5.51 -12.32 -7.22
N VAL A 179 5.55 -12.75 -5.97
CA VAL A 179 6.82 -12.80 -5.23
C VAL A 179 7.76 -13.86 -5.77
N ARG A 180 7.24 -14.96 -6.36
CA ARG A 180 8.04 -15.97 -7.06
C ARG A 180 8.52 -15.53 -8.43
N GLU A 181 7.73 -14.73 -9.14
CA GLU A 181 8.09 -14.14 -10.44
C GLU A 181 9.22 -13.09 -10.28
N PHE A 182 9.20 -12.32 -9.19
CA PHE A 182 10.18 -11.27 -8.90
C PHE A 182 10.76 -11.40 -7.48
N PRO A 183 11.57 -12.45 -7.18
CA PRO A 183 12.06 -12.72 -5.83
C PRO A 183 12.86 -11.55 -5.25
N GLY A 184 12.48 -11.09 -4.04
CA GLY A 184 13.14 -9.99 -3.34
C GLY A 184 12.92 -8.60 -3.94
N GLN A 185 12.00 -8.46 -4.92
CA GLN A 185 11.75 -7.19 -5.59
C GLN A 185 10.36 -6.61 -5.30
N VAL A 186 9.41 -7.46 -4.91
CA VAL A 186 8.01 -7.05 -4.71
C VAL A 186 7.81 -6.57 -3.28
N THR A 187 7.44 -5.29 -3.12
CA THR A 187 6.87 -4.78 -1.87
C THR A 187 5.38 -5.09 -1.85
N ILE A 188 4.89 -5.55 -0.70
CA ILE A 188 3.45 -5.61 -0.44
C ILE A 188 3.07 -4.38 0.38
N VAL A 189 2.17 -3.57 -0.14
CA VAL A 189 1.55 -2.45 0.60
C VAL A 189 0.13 -2.88 0.93
N ALA A 190 -0.12 -3.16 2.21
CA ALA A 190 -1.42 -3.61 2.70
C ALA A 190 -2.05 -2.53 3.58
N ALA A 191 -3.26 -2.11 3.26
CA ALA A 191 -3.97 -1.10 4.02
C ALA A 191 -5.45 -1.51 4.24
N GLY A 192 -5.66 -2.79 4.39
CA GLY A 192 -6.89 -3.45 4.81
C GLY A 192 -6.58 -4.61 5.75
N PRO A 193 -7.58 -5.41 6.14
CA PRO A 193 -7.38 -6.62 6.92
C PRO A 193 -6.43 -7.59 6.23
N LEU A 194 -5.48 -8.17 6.96
CA LEU A 194 -4.38 -8.97 6.40
C LEU A 194 -4.79 -10.39 5.96
N THR A 195 -6.07 -10.64 5.76
CA THR A 195 -6.63 -11.97 5.44
C THR A 195 -6.02 -12.57 4.17
N ASN A 196 -5.87 -11.78 3.09
CA ASN A 196 -5.29 -12.25 1.84
C ASN A 196 -3.82 -12.67 2.02
N LEU A 197 -3.06 -11.91 2.81
CA LEU A 197 -1.65 -12.20 3.08
C LEU A 197 -1.49 -13.45 3.94
N ALA A 198 -2.35 -13.63 4.95
CA ALA A 198 -2.37 -14.85 5.76
C ALA A 198 -2.70 -16.08 4.91
N MET A 199 -3.67 -15.97 4.01
CA MET A 199 -4.01 -17.04 3.08
C MET A 199 -2.85 -17.34 2.10
N ALA A 200 -2.18 -16.29 1.59
CA ALA A 200 -1.01 -16.47 0.74
C ALA A 200 0.13 -17.18 1.47
N SER A 201 0.41 -16.82 2.72
CA SER A 201 1.42 -17.47 3.57
C SER A 201 1.09 -18.94 3.85
N ARG A 202 -0.18 -19.28 4.02
CA ARG A 202 -0.60 -20.68 4.24
C ARG A 202 -0.60 -21.50 2.95
N LEU A 203 -0.85 -20.85 1.81
CA LEU A 203 -0.73 -21.47 0.48
C LEU A 203 0.74 -21.70 0.09
N ASP A 204 1.61 -20.76 0.45
CA ASP A 204 3.01 -20.74 0.06
C ASP A 204 3.90 -20.28 1.24
N PRO A 205 4.56 -21.23 1.95
CA PRO A 205 5.39 -20.91 3.11
C PRO A 205 6.60 -20.01 2.80
N GLU A 206 7.00 -19.87 1.54
CA GLU A 206 8.08 -18.97 1.13
C GLU A 206 7.60 -17.57 0.74
N PHE A 207 6.27 -17.33 0.69
CA PHE A 207 5.67 -16.07 0.25
C PHE A 207 6.33 -14.85 0.90
N ALA A 208 6.36 -14.80 2.22
CA ALA A 208 6.89 -13.66 2.97
C ALA A 208 8.41 -13.49 2.77
N SER A 209 9.17 -14.59 2.75
CA SER A 209 10.63 -14.56 2.56
C SER A 209 11.06 -14.17 1.15
N LEU A 210 10.22 -14.45 0.15
CA LEU A 210 10.42 -14.08 -1.24
C LEU A 210 10.05 -12.64 -1.54
N ALA A 211 9.16 -12.02 -0.74
CA ALA A 211 8.86 -10.60 -0.85
C ALA A 211 10.07 -9.72 -0.50
N ARG A 212 10.09 -8.49 -0.96
CA ARG A 212 11.07 -7.48 -0.57
C ARG A 212 10.83 -6.99 0.85
N GLU A 213 9.60 -6.58 1.13
CA GLU A 213 9.14 -6.05 2.41
C GLU A 213 7.61 -6.03 2.47
N LEU A 214 7.09 -5.94 3.69
CA LEU A 214 5.71 -5.61 3.97
C LEU A 214 5.65 -4.19 4.56
N VAL A 215 4.77 -3.35 4.01
CA VAL A 215 4.36 -2.08 4.60
C VAL A 215 2.86 -2.15 4.79
N PHE A 216 2.39 -1.92 6.01
CA PHE A 216 0.94 -2.00 6.24
C PHE A 216 0.42 -0.88 7.14
N MET A 217 -0.83 -0.48 6.88
CA MET A 217 -1.64 0.34 7.75
C MET A 217 -2.43 -0.57 8.69
N GLY A 218 -2.27 -0.38 9.97
CA GLY A 218 -2.97 -1.13 11.01
C GLY A 218 -2.32 -0.95 12.37
N GLY A 219 -3.00 -1.42 13.40
CA GLY A 219 -2.52 -1.35 14.77
C GLY A 219 -2.72 0.00 15.45
N SER A 220 -2.64 -0.05 16.78
CA SER A 220 -2.82 1.13 17.63
C SER A 220 -2.03 0.93 18.93
N PHE A 221 -1.19 1.87 19.25
CA PHE A 221 -0.30 1.75 20.43
C PHE A 221 -0.68 2.72 21.55
N ASN A 222 -0.71 4.01 21.25
CA ASN A 222 -1.13 5.05 22.18
C ASN A 222 -1.47 6.32 21.41
N PRO A 223 -2.51 6.31 20.57
CA PRO A 223 -2.86 7.44 19.73
C PRO A 223 -3.23 8.64 20.59
N VAL A 224 -2.74 9.81 20.22
CA VAL A 224 -3.17 11.06 20.82
C VAL A 224 -4.57 11.36 20.30
N ALA A 225 -5.53 11.61 21.20
CA ALA A 225 -6.87 12.01 20.81
C ALA A 225 -6.79 13.26 19.90
N ALA A 226 -7.27 13.15 18.68
CA ALA A 226 -7.41 14.26 17.77
C ALA A 226 -8.79 14.89 17.96
N ASP A 227 -8.91 16.21 17.73
CA ASP A 227 -10.17 16.94 17.79
C ASP A 227 -11.05 16.63 16.57
N ASN A 228 -11.36 15.33 16.36
CA ASN A 228 -12.25 14.87 15.30
C ASN A 228 -13.11 13.71 15.77
N GLY A 229 -14.25 13.48 15.12
CA GLY A 229 -15.22 12.45 15.48
C GLY A 229 -14.68 11.01 15.41
N PHE A 230 -13.57 10.76 14.71
CA PHE A 230 -12.91 9.46 14.64
C PHE A 230 -12.05 9.15 15.87
N ALA A 231 -11.68 10.16 16.66
CA ALA A 231 -10.82 9.98 17.84
C ALA A 231 -11.57 9.32 19.01
N ALA A 232 -12.89 9.35 19.04
CA ALA A 232 -13.68 8.81 20.16
C ALA A 232 -13.48 7.31 20.35
N GLU A 233 -13.31 6.54 19.25
CA GLU A 233 -13.03 5.10 19.33
C GLU A 233 -11.72 4.83 20.05
N TYR A 234 -10.65 5.55 19.69
CA TYR A 234 -9.31 5.33 20.25
C TYR A 234 -9.14 5.87 21.66
N ALA A 235 -9.92 6.88 22.06
CA ALA A 235 -9.95 7.35 23.44
C ALA A 235 -10.44 6.26 24.41
N ASN A 236 -11.38 5.43 23.99
CA ASN A 236 -11.99 4.39 24.80
C ASN A 236 -11.33 3.00 24.63
N ALA A 237 -10.65 2.77 23.52
CA ALA A 237 -9.98 1.51 23.19
C ALA A 237 -8.66 1.77 22.46
N PRO A 238 -7.63 2.32 23.15
CA PRO A 238 -6.41 2.87 22.52
C PRO A 238 -5.52 1.82 21.87
N ARG A 239 -5.81 0.52 22.03
CA ARG A 239 -5.07 -0.58 21.41
C ARG A 239 -5.81 -1.22 20.24
N ARG A 240 -7.04 -0.77 19.99
CA ARG A 240 -7.93 -1.38 19.00
C ARG A 240 -7.93 -0.58 17.73
N GLU A 241 -7.56 -1.23 16.65
CA GLU A 241 -7.63 -0.66 15.31
C GLU A 241 -8.45 -1.61 14.42
N PHE A 242 -9.11 -1.06 13.39
CA PHE A 242 -10.10 -1.78 12.60
C PHE A 242 -9.52 -2.95 11.81
N ASN A 243 -8.43 -2.77 11.07
CA ASN A 243 -7.82 -3.82 10.24
C ASN A 243 -7.38 -5.03 11.08
N MET A 244 -6.75 -4.76 12.23
CA MET A 244 -6.36 -5.80 13.19
C MET A 244 -7.58 -6.47 13.82
N ARG A 245 -8.61 -5.68 14.15
CA ARG A 245 -9.82 -6.19 14.81
C ARG A 245 -10.74 -6.96 13.88
N TRP A 246 -10.74 -6.64 12.58
CA TRP A 246 -11.55 -7.36 11.60
C TRP A 246 -11.13 -8.83 11.49
N ASP A 247 -9.83 -9.12 11.37
CA ASP A 247 -9.26 -10.47 11.32
C ASP A 247 -7.99 -10.60 12.16
N PRO A 248 -8.12 -10.70 13.50
CA PRO A 248 -6.97 -10.78 14.39
C PRO A 248 -6.08 -11.99 14.11
N GLU A 249 -6.69 -13.12 13.74
CA GLU A 249 -5.97 -14.34 13.43
C GLU A 249 -5.07 -14.17 12.18
N ALA A 250 -5.58 -13.49 11.15
CA ALA A 250 -4.78 -13.19 9.97
C ALA A 250 -3.63 -12.23 10.28
N ALA A 251 -3.89 -11.20 11.08
CA ALA A 251 -2.86 -10.24 11.48
C ALA A 251 -1.74 -10.93 12.26
N SER A 252 -2.08 -11.75 13.28
CA SER A 252 -1.11 -12.52 14.04
C SER A 252 -0.30 -13.47 13.14
N ILE A 253 -0.96 -14.20 12.23
CA ILE A 253 -0.26 -15.06 11.25
C ILE A 253 0.76 -14.26 10.46
N VAL A 254 0.37 -13.13 9.87
CA VAL A 254 1.25 -12.33 9.01
C VAL A 254 2.43 -11.74 9.77
N LEU A 255 2.23 -11.28 11.00
CA LEU A 255 3.29 -10.72 11.84
C LEU A 255 4.36 -11.76 12.25
N HIS A 256 4.04 -13.05 12.26
CA HIS A 256 4.98 -14.12 12.56
C HIS A 256 5.72 -14.67 11.33
N GLU A 257 5.30 -14.32 10.11
CA GLU A 257 5.94 -14.82 8.88
C GLU A 257 7.36 -14.24 8.69
N PRO A 258 8.25 -14.94 7.95
CA PRO A 258 9.65 -14.57 7.81
C PRO A 258 9.90 -13.42 6.81
N TRP A 259 9.22 -12.29 6.99
CA TRP A 259 9.47 -11.08 6.20
C TRP A 259 10.90 -10.58 6.41
N LYS A 260 11.53 -10.07 5.35
CA LYS A 260 12.84 -9.42 5.44
C LYS A 260 12.77 -8.09 6.19
N LYS A 261 11.65 -7.40 6.04
CA LYS A 261 11.37 -6.14 6.70
C LYS A 261 9.85 -5.95 6.81
N ILE A 262 9.40 -5.45 7.96
CA ILE A 262 8.03 -5.03 8.19
C ILE A 262 8.05 -3.58 8.64
N THR A 263 7.22 -2.75 8.01
CA THR A 263 6.94 -1.37 8.45
C THR A 263 5.45 -1.25 8.72
N GLU A 264 5.11 -0.85 9.93
CA GLU A 264 3.75 -0.62 10.40
C GLU A 264 3.50 0.88 10.54
N VAL A 265 2.39 1.34 9.95
CA VAL A 265 1.90 2.71 10.09
C VAL A 265 0.58 2.66 10.82
N PRO A 266 0.60 2.80 12.15
CA PRO A 266 -0.57 2.63 13.00
C PRO A 266 -1.46 3.89 13.01
N ILE A 267 -2.53 3.82 13.79
CA ILE A 267 -3.42 4.95 14.05
C ILE A 267 -2.67 6.15 14.67
N ASP A 268 -1.60 5.91 15.41
CA ASP A 268 -0.87 6.93 16.18
C ASP A 268 -0.48 8.18 15.37
N PRO A 269 0.19 8.08 14.19
CA PRO A 269 0.46 9.23 13.35
C PRO A 269 -0.73 9.61 12.45
N THR A 270 -1.56 8.65 12.03
CA THR A 270 -2.57 8.87 10.98
C THR A 270 -3.73 9.75 11.47
N THR A 271 -4.10 9.70 12.75
CA THR A 271 -5.14 10.56 13.32
C THR A 271 -4.82 12.06 13.23
N ARG A 272 -3.56 12.43 13.01
CA ARG A 272 -3.11 13.83 12.85
C ARG A 272 -3.08 14.28 11.40
N THR A 273 -3.27 13.39 10.45
CA THR A 273 -3.41 13.69 9.03
C THR A 273 -4.90 13.79 8.70
N PHE A 274 -5.28 14.71 7.84
CA PHE A 274 -6.68 14.90 7.53
C PHE A 274 -6.90 15.41 6.11
N PHE A 275 -7.83 14.80 5.41
CA PHE A 275 -8.23 15.20 4.06
C PHE A 275 -9.15 16.42 4.17
N LYS A 276 -8.55 17.61 4.27
CA LYS A 276 -9.29 18.86 4.44
C LYS A 276 -10.09 19.22 3.18
N PRO A 277 -11.21 19.92 3.28
CA PRO A 277 -11.97 20.37 2.11
C PRO A 277 -11.13 21.15 1.10
N GLU A 278 -10.18 21.96 1.57
CA GLU A 278 -9.27 22.75 0.75
C GLU A 278 -8.34 21.86 -0.07
N PHE A 279 -7.85 20.78 0.54
CA PHE A 279 -7.02 19.78 -0.13
C PHE A 279 -7.80 19.10 -1.27
N ILE A 280 -9.04 18.67 -1.01
CA ILE A 280 -9.93 18.06 -2.02
C ILE A 280 -10.16 19.03 -3.19
N GLN A 281 -10.41 20.32 -2.89
CA GLN A 281 -10.59 21.35 -3.91
C GLN A 281 -9.33 21.57 -4.75
N GLU A 282 -8.15 21.52 -4.12
CA GLU A 282 -6.88 21.65 -4.84
C GLU A 282 -6.61 20.44 -5.74
N VAL A 283 -6.87 19.22 -5.27
CA VAL A 283 -6.79 18.01 -6.11
C VAL A 283 -7.76 18.09 -7.29
N ALA A 284 -8.99 18.56 -7.06
CA ALA A 284 -10.00 18.70 -8.10
C ALA A 284 -9.61 19.67 -9.23
N ARG A 285 -8.66 20.59 -8.98
CA ARG A 285 -8.07 21.48 -9.99
C ARG A 285 -6.86 20.88 -10.72
N GLY A 286 -6.47 19.67 -10.35
CA GLY A 286 -5.33 18.96 -10.93
C GLY A 286 -5.56 18.51 -12.36
N GLN A 287 -4.52 17.96 -12.97
CA GLN A 287 -4.54 17.46 -14.35
C GLN A 287 -4.82 15.96 -14.44
N ALA A 288 -4.91 15.26 -13.32
CA ALA A 288 -5.20 13.85 -13.28
C ALA A 288 -6.60 13.53 -13.84
N PRO A 289 -6.80 12.42 -14.56
CA PRO A 289 -8.10 12.03 -15.08
C PRO A 289 -9.18 11.87 -14.01
N PHE A 290 -8.77 11.57 -12.78
CA PHE A 290 -9.64 11.39 -11.62
C PHE A 290 -9.88 12.68 -10.80
N ALA A 291 -9.33 13.83 -11.20
CA ALA A 291 -9.46 15.09 -10.44
C ALA A 291 -10.94 15.46 -10.19
N ALA A 292 -11.78 15.42 -11.23
CA ALA A 292 -13.21 15.68 -11.12
C ALA A 292 -13.94 14.65 -10.25
N TYR A 293 -13.50 13.40 -10.26
CA TYR A 293 -14.04 12.33 -9.41
C TYR A 293 -13.75 12.60 -7.94
N LEU A 294 -12.51 12.94 -7.58
CA LEU A 294 -12.16 13.29 -6.21
C LEU A 294 -12.87 14.58 -5.76
N GLY A 295 -13.01 15.57 -6.63
CA GLY A 295 -13.76 16.79 -6.34
C GLY A 295 -15.26 16.55 -6.06
N ARG A 296 -15.85 15.54 -6.71
CA ARG A 296 -17.27 15.19 -6.56
C ARG A 296 -17.54 14.29 -5.34
N PHE A 297 -16.68 13.32 -5.07
CA PHE A 297 -16.92 12.24 -4.11
C PHE A 297 -15.98 12.27 -2.90
N GLY A 298 -14.87 13.00 -2.97
CA GLY A 298 -13.93 13.14 -1.87
C GLY A 298 -14.61 13.72 -0.63
N GLN A 299 -14.27 13.18 0.53
CA GLN A 299 -14.81 13.59 1.83
C GLN A 299 -13.69 13.80 2.82
N SER A 300 -13.96 14.61 3.86
CA SER A 300 -12.99 14.88 4.91
C SER A 300 -12.94 13.74 5.91
N PHE A 301 -11.81 13.06 6.00
CA PHE A 301 -11.50 12.04 7.00
C PHE A 301 -9.98 11.92 7.18
N PRO A 302 -9.50 11.22 8.22
CA PRO A 302 -8.07 10.99 8.38
C PRO A 302 -7.48 10.24 7.17
N MET A 303 -6.24 10.55 6.83
CA MET A 303 -5.52 9.95 5.70
C MET A 303 -4.72 8.72 6.22
N TRP A 304 -5.45 7.66 6.57
CA TRP A 304 -4.85 6.47 7.16
C TRP A 304 -3.91 5.75 6.18
N ASP A 305 -4.44 5.37 5.04
CA ASP A 305 -3.80 4.50 4.05
C ASP A 305 -2.83 5.28 3.18
N GLU A 306 -3.18 6.53 2.87
CA GLU A 306 -2.31 7.46 2.15
C GLU A 306 -0.99 7.67 2.91
N LEU A 307 -1.04 7.71 4.25
CA LEU A 307 0.18 7.86 5.04
C LEU A 307 1.07 6.62 4.96
N ALA A 308 0.50 5.42 4.97
CA ALA A 308 1.27 4.19 4.80
C ALA A 308 1.95 4.13 3.42
N VAL A 309 1.23 4.51 2.38
CA VAL A 309 1.80 4.64 1.02
C VAL A 309 2.91 5.69 1.00
N ALA A 310 2.70 6.84 1.60
CA ALA A 310 3.67 7.93 1.64
C ALA A 310 4.96 7.54 2.39
N VAL A 311 4.85 6.83 3.51
CA VAL A 311 6.00 6.28 4.24
C VAL A 311 6.84 5.34 3.36
N TRP A 312 6.19 4.54 2.52
CA TRP A 312 6.90 3.69 1.57
C TRP A 312 7.52 4.47 0.41
N LEU A 313 6.81 5.45 -0.12
CA LEU A 313 7.28 6.26 -1.26
C LEU A 313 8.48 7.13 -0.87
N ASP A 314 8.40 7.83 0.26
CA ASP A 314 9.46 8.67 0.82
C ASP A 314 9.61 8.45 2.34
N PRO A 315 10.47 7.50 2.77
CA PRO A 315 10.71 7.26 4.19
C PRO A 315 11.24 8.46 4.97
N SER A 316 11.71 9.51 4.32
CA SER A 316 12.20 10.71 4.98
C SER A 316 11.09 11.61 5.56
N ILE A 317 9.82 11.25 5.36
CA ILE A 317 8.70 11.86 6.09
C ILE A 317 8.61 11.36 7.53
N VAL A 318 9.20 10.20 7.85
CA VAL A 318 9.17 9.62 9.20
C VAL A 318 10.10 10.40 10.12
N THR A 319 9.55 11.00 11.18
CA THR A 319 10.31 11.75 12.18
C THR A 319 10.59 10.95 13.45
N ARG A 320 9.77 9.92 13.73
CA ARG A 320 9.98 9.01 14.85
C ARG A 320 9.43 7.62 14.53
N SER A 321 10.28 6.62 14.69
CA SER A 321 9.91 5.21 14.61
C SER A 321 10.67 4.40 15.66
N THR A 322 10.17 3.20 15.98
CA THR A 322 10.80 2.28 16.92
C THR A 322 10.65 0.86 16.40
N ALA A 323 11.69 0.05 16.58
CA ALA A 323 11.60 -1.38 16.33
C ALA A 323 10.99 -2.05 17.57
N LEU A 324 9.87 -2.75 17.38
CA LEU A 324 9.14 -3.49 18.42
C LEU A 324 8.87 -4.92 17.93
N LEU A 325 8.61 -5.82 18.86
CA LEU A 325 7.90 -7.05 18.58
C LEU A 325 6.41 -6.72 18.67
N VAL A 326 5.64 -7.11 17.66
CA VAL A 326 4.21 -6.79 17.57
C VAL A 326 3.41 -8.06 17.29
N ASP A 327 2.26 -8.16 17.92
CA ASP A 327 1.26 -9.20 17.69
C ASP A 327 -0.15 -8.64 17.96
N VAL A 328 -1.16 -9.46 17.82
CA VAL A 328 -2.56 -9.12 18.06
C VAL A 328 -3.18 -10.12 19.03
N ASP A 329 -4.00 -9.65 19.97
CA ASP A 329 -4.72 -10.54 20.89
C ASP A 329 -5.80 -11.32 20.14
N THR A 330 -5.57 -12.60 19.94
CA THR A 330 -6.50 -13.56 19.32
C THR A 330 -7.42 -14.26 20.33
N SER A 331 -7.24 -14.00 21.63
CA SER A 331 -8.10 -14.56 22.68
C SER A 331 -9.47 -13.89 22.66
N PHE A 332 -10.55 -14.67 22.72
CA PHE A 332 -11.91 -14.11 22.70
C PHE A 332 -12.28 -13.46 24.04
N THR A 333 -11.53 -12.42 24.41
CA THR A 333 -11.67 -11.60 25.62
C THR A 333 -12.04 -10.16 25.26
N ALA A 334 -12.04 -9.27 26.24
CA ALA A 334 -12.21 -7.81 26.00
C ALA A 334 -11.14 -7.24 25.07
N GLY A 335 -9.95 -7.84 25.03
CA GLY A 335 -8.83 -7.42 24.19
C GLY A 335 -8.81 -8.03 22.79
N TYR A 336 -9.79 -8.84 22.38
CA TYR A 336 -9.77 -9.49 21.07
C TYR A 336 -9.60 -8.48 19.94
N GLY A 337 -8.49 -8.60 19.21
CA GLY A 337 -8.07 -7.68 18.15
C GLY A 337 -7.28 -6.45 18.62
N ASP A 338 -6.95 -6.36 19.92
CA ASP A 338 -6.07 -5.30 20.42
C ASP A 338 -4.60 -5.55 20.02
N THR A 339 -3.89 -4.50 19.67
CA THR A 339 -2.46 -4.56 19.34
C THR A 339 -1.62 -4.83 20.58
N LEU A 340 -0.77 -5.84 20.51
CA LEU A 340 0.22 -6.20 21.52
C LEU A 340 1.61 -5.78 21.07
N SER A 341 2.45 -5.32 22.00
CA SER A 341 3.82 -4.93 21.66
C SER A 341 4.79 -5.08 22.82
N TRP A 342 6.04 -5.41 22.47
CA TRP A 342 7.14 -5.57 23.43
C TRP A 342 8.41 -4.95 22.87
N SER A 343 9.32 -4.56 23.76
CA SER A 343 10.70 -4.22 23.39
C SER A 343 11.39 -5.44 22.77
N ILE A 344 12.32 -5.19 21.87
CA ILE A 344 13.11 -6.26 21.27
C ILE A 344 13.81 -7.06 22.39
N GLY A 345 13.60 -8.37 22.39
CA GLY A 345 14.14 -9.30 23.36
C GLY A 345 13.28 -9.52 24.61
N GLU A 346 12.13 -8.82 24.75
CA GLU A 346 11.22 -8.93 25.91
C GLU A 346 9.87 -9.56 25.57
N GLY A 347 9.68 -9.99 24.34
CA GLY A 347 8.45 -10.66 23.90
C GLY A 347 8.30 -12.08 24.46
N PRO A 348 7.13 -12.70 24.30
CA PRO A 348 6.84 -14.04 24.80
C PRO A 348 7.67 -15.17 24.15
N GLY A 349 8.35 -14.90 23.03
CA GLY A 349 9.21 -15.88 22.35
C GLY A 349 8.42 -16.92 21.55
N LEU A 350 7.28 -16.55 21.02
CA LEU A 350 6.41 -17.41 20.23
C LEU A 350 6.65 -17.28 18.70
N GLY A 351 7.69 -16.57 18.31
CA GLY A 351 8.09 -16.37 16.92
C GLY A 351 7.84 -14.97 16.38
N GLU A 352 7.53 -14.01 17.26
CA GLU A 352 7.35 -12.60 16.90
C GLU A 352 8.55 -12.05 16.16
N ARG A 353 8.31 -11.19 15.19
CA ARG A 353 9.33 -10.58 14.35
C ARG A 353 9.50 -9.09 14.69
N PRO A 354 10.71 -8.53 14.51
CA PRO A 354 10.89 -7.08 14.59
C PRO A 354 10.07 -6.36 13.53
N VAL A 355 9.26 -5.39 13.97
CA VAL A 355 8.45 -4.49 13.17
C VAL A 355 8.94 -3.06 13.39
N THR A 356 9.18 -2.31 12.33
CA THR A 356 9.42 -0.86 12.42
C THR A 356 8.09 -0.16 12.52
N VAL A 357 7.73 0.29 13.72
CA VAL A 357 6.49 1.02 13.99
C VAL A 357 6.74 2.52 13.85
N VAL A 358 5.92 3.18 13.02
CA VAL A 358 5.99 4.63 12.76
C VAL A 358 5.10 5.36 13.75
N PHE A 359 5.68 6.19 14.61
CA PHE A 359 4.93 6.95 15.63
C PHE A 359 4.76 8.43 15.30
N ASP A 360 5.57 8.97 14.39
CA ASP A 360 5.49 10.38 14.03
C ASP A 360 6.03 10.65 12.62
N VAL A 361 5.44 11.66 11.97
CA VAL A 361 5.77 12.06 10.60
C VAL A 361 5.76 13.57 10.44
N ASP A 362 6.46 14.09 9.44
CA ASP A 362 6.36 15.46 8.96
C ASP A 362 5.04 15.63 8.17
N VAL A 363 3.96 15.97 8.86
CA VAL A 363 2.63 16.12 8.26
C VAL A 363 2.61 17.14 7.11
N PRO A 364 3.21 18.34 7.22
CA PRO A 364 3.30 19.28 6.10
C PRO A 364 4.01 18.71 4.86
N LYS A 365 5.07 17.92 5.04
CA LYS A 365 5.77 17.26 3.93
C LYS A 365 4.91 16.17 3.30
N PHE A 366 4.24 15.37 4.11
CA PHE A 366 3.28 14.36 3.67
C PHE A 366 2.13 14.98 2.86
N GLU A 367 1.49 16.05 3.38
CA GLU A 367 0.39 16.73 2.69
C GLU A 367 0.83 17.28 1.32
N ARG A 368 2.02 17.91 1.24
CA ARG A 368 2.57 18.40 -0.04
C ARG A 368 2.80 17.27 -1.03
N MET A 369 3.47 16.19 -0.62
CA MET A 369 3.75 15.05 -1.49
C MET A 369 2.46 14.42 -2.02
N SER A 370 1.47 14.20 -1.16
CA SER A 370 0.18 13.64 -1.54
C SER A 370 -0.56 14.54 -2.52
N LEU A 371 -0.55 15.85 -2.27
CA LEU A 371 -1.16 16.83 -3.16
C LEU A 371 -0.49 16.86 -4.53
N ASP A 372 0.84 16.86 -4.57
CA ASP A 372 1.60 16.89 -5.82
C ASP A 372 1.33 15.64 -6.66
N LEU A 373 1.31 14.46 -6.05
CA LEU A 373 0.98 13.20 -6.73
C LEU A 373 -0.46 13.21 -7.28
N LEU A 374 -1.43 13.57 -6.44
CA LEU A 374 -2.85 13.51 -6.83
C LEU A 374 -3.26 14.61 -7.83
N LYS A 375 -2.48 15.69 -7.97
CA LYS A 375 -2.69 16.74 -8.98
C LYS A 375 -1.96 16.49 -10.29
N ALA A 376 -0.93 15.70 -10.29
CA ALA A 376 -0.10 15.46 -11.47
C ALA A 376 -0.88 14.75 -12.58
N PRO A 377 -0.55 14.96 -13.87
CA PRO A 377 -1.05 14.10 -14.93
C PRO A 377 -0.61 12.65 -14.70
N THR A 378 -1.41 11.69 -15.12
CA THR A 378 -1.04 10.28 -15.00
C THR A 378 0.27 10.01 -15.76
N PRO A 379 1.29 9.40 -15.12
CA PRO A 379 2.53 9.05 -15.79
C PRO A 379 2.29 8.14 -16.99
N ALA A 380 3.04 8.36 -18.08
CA ALA A 380 3.09 7.40 -19.18
C ALA A 380 3.82 6.12 -18.73
N HIS A 381 3.27 4.97 -19.05
CA HIS A 381 3.79 3.65 -18.66
C HIS A 381 4.32 2.86 -19.84
#